data_f91e41744d894ccf71abaf83b3a118f7
#
_entry.id   f91e41744d894ccf71abaf83b3a118f7
#
_cell.length_a   1.000
_cell.length_b   1.000
_cell.length_c   1.000
_cell.angle_alpha   90.00
_cell.angle_beta   90.00
_cell.angle_gamma   90.00
#
_symmetry.space_group_name_H-M   'P 1'
#
loop_
_entity.id
_entity.type
_entity.pdbx_description
1 polymer ?
#
loop_
_entity_poly.entity_id
_entity_poly.type
_entity_poly.pdbx_seq_one_letter_code
_entity_poly.pdbx_strand_id
1 'polypeptide(L)'
;MSNSSKVAIMDRNCRLLKSISVTASDGTPINPRYMTAYEGKVYFTAYDGTVSRIDTTSMSVDGKLNLIDAGAQTGYDHPEAITAANGKLYVNISGYGSGKWLSVVDVASFTKLKDIEIVLNPYTQCITAEDGYVYFVSNGNYAGKPSLTPEQYVYGTMQRLDPETDQVEQVCHATYIANAGDKMYILYSEYYLPEVARAYVRDLKTGAESEFIDMADLQSANGLAVDPASGDVYVFDAPYGAASDVHVYGADGTLKRTFEAGMSTSKMVFVTK
;
A
#
# COMPACT_ATOMS: atom_id res chain seq x y z
N MET A 1 8.37 5.84 -8.79
CA MET A 1 8.37 6.91 -9.84
C MET A 1 7.42 6.46 -10.93
N SER A 2 6.31 7.14 -11.07
CA SER A 2 5.18 6.72 -11.91
C SER A 2 5.38 6.84 -13.43
N ASN A 3 6.49 7.36 -13.89
CA ASN A 3 6.80 7.51 -15.31
C ASN A 3 8.14 6.84 -15.68
N SER A 4 8.50 5.80 -14.96
CA SER A 4 9.75 5.06 -15.18
C SER A 4 9.47 3.76 -15.93
N SER A 5 10.26 3.49 -16.94
CA SER A 5 10.31 2.18 -17.60
C SER A 5 11.40 1.28 -17.02
N LYS A 6 11.78 1.50 -15.75
CA LYS A 6 12.91 0.80 -15.13
C LYS A 6 12.62 0.40 -13.70
N VAL A 7 13.14 -0.77 -13.33
CA VAL A 7 13.31 -1.22 -11.93
C VAL A 7 14.81 -1.19 -11.62
N ALA A 8 15.20 -0.45 -10.58
CA ALA A 8 16.57 -0.39 -10.11
C ALA A 8 16.79 -1.40 -8.98
N ILE A 9 17.85 -2.19 -9.07
CA ILE A 9 18.32 -3.09 -8.02
C ILE A 9 19.54 -2.45 -7.39
N MET A 10 19.51 -2.29 -6.08
CA MET A 10 20.57 -1.63 -5.30
C MET A 10 21.10 -2.56 -4.21
N ASP A 11 22.35 -2.36 -3.81
CA ASP A 11 22.88 -2.99 -2.60
C ASP A 11 22.38 -2.26 -1.32
N ARG A 12 22.78 -2.79 -0.15
CA ARG A 12 22.42 -2.21 1.16
C ARG A 12 22.95 -0.78 1.40
N ASN A 13 23.92 -0.34 0.60
CA ASN A 13 24.50 1.00 0.65
C ASN A 13 23.88 1.94 -0.42
N CYS A 14 22.74 1.56 -1.00
CA CYS A 14 22.05 2.28 -2.07
C CYS A 14 22.88 2.44 -3.35
N ARG A 15 23.88 1.56 -3.61
CA ARG A 15 24.62 1.57 -4.86
C ARG A 15 23.87 0.75 -5.89
N LEU A 16 23.72 1.30 -7.09
CA LEU A 16 23.07 0.62 -8.19
C LEU A 16 23.86 -0.62 -8.63
N LEU A 17 23.23 -1.78 -8.53
CA LEU A 17 23.78 -3.06 -9.02
C LEU A 17 23.32 -3.34 -10.45
N LYS A 18 22.02 -3.14 -10.72
CA LYS A 18 21.41 -3.39 -12.03
C LYS A 18 20.19 -2.51 -12.27
N SER A 19 19.96 -2.16 -13.51
CA SER A 19 18.73 -1.53 -13.97
C SER A 19 18.04 -2.45 -14.95
N ILE A 20 16.79 -2.82 -14.68
CA ILE A 20 15.96 -3.66 -15.54
C ILE A 20 15.02 -2.75 -16.30
N SER A 21 15.08 -2.79 -17.64
CA SER A 21 14.10 -2.14 -18.51
C SER A 21 12.79 -2.91 -18.47
N VAL A 22 11.67 -2.22 -18.23
CA VAL A 22 10.34 -2.81 -18.16
C VAL A 22 9.41 -2.05 -19.09
N THR A 23 9.17 -2.66 -20.25
CA THR A 23 8.36 -2.08 -21.31
C THR A 23 7.37 -3.13 -21.83
N ALA A 24 6.30 -2.67 -22.47
CA ALA A 24 5.43 -3.52 -23.26
C ALA A 24 6.15 -3.99 -24.52
N SER A 25 5.56 -4.90 -25.29
CA SER A 25 6.14 -5.48 -26.50
C SER A 25 6.42 -4.45 -27.60
N ASP A 26 5.70 -3.34 -27.60
CA ASP A 26 5.88 -2.21 -28.53
C ASP A 26 6.91 -1.16 -28.02
N GLY A 27 7.56 -1.43 -26.88
CA GLY A 27 8.53 -0.53 -26.26
C GLY A 27 7.92 0.55 -25.35
N THR A 28 6.59 0.60 -25.20
CA THR A 28 5.93 1.56 -24.31
C THR A 28 6.28 1.31 -22.84
N PRO A 29 6.61 2.34 -22.04
CA PRO A 29 6.82 2.22 -20.59
C PRO A 29 5.59 1.64 -19.88
N ILE A 30 5.77 0.60 -19.04
CA ILE A 30 4.66 0.01 -18.29
C ILE A 30 4.44 0.64 -16.91
N ASN A 31 5.30 1.56 -16.50
CA ASN A 31 5.18 2.33 -15.25
C ASN A 31 4.96 1.46 -14.01
N PRO A 32 6.01 0.81 -13.45
CA PRO A 32 5.93 0.05 -12.21
C PRO A 32 5.36 0.89 -11.07
N ARG A 33 4.48 0.29 -10.24
CA ARG A 33 3.76 0.97 -9.17
C ARG A 33 4.23 0.54 -7.79
N TYR A 34 3.92 -0.67 -7.40
CA TYR A 34 4.19 -1.25 -6.09
C TYR A 34 4.89 -2.59 -6.25
N MET A 35 5.62 -3.00 -5.22
CA MET A 35 6.31 -4.29 -5.25
C MET A 35 6.30 -4.96 -3.88
N THR A 36 6.37 -6.29 -3.92
CA THR A 36 6.55 -7.16 -2.77
C THR A 36 7.57 -8.24 -3.08
N ALA A 37 8.24 -8.76 -2.04
CA ALA A 37 9.15 -9.89 -2.16
C ALA A 37 8.52 -11.13 -1.52
N TYR A 38 8.60 -12.27 -2.18
CA TYR A 38 8.10 -13.53 -1.65
C TYR A 38 8.85 -14.71 -2.29
N GLU A 39 9.33 -15.65 -1.47
CA GLU A 39 10.00 -16.91 -1.91
C GLU A 39 11.09 -16.71 -2.96
N GLY A 40 12.02 -15.76 -2.73
CA GLY A 40 13.15 -15.51 -3.63
C GLY A 40 12.78 -14.79 -4.93
N LYS A 41 11.57 -14.29 -5.05
CA LYS A 41 11.08 -13.49 -6.17
C LYS A 41 10.65 -12.10 -5.69
N VAL A 42 10.66 -11.15 -6.61
CA VAL A 42 10.03 -9.83 -6.43
C VAL A 42 8.91 -9.70 -7.43
N TYR A 43 7.72 -9.35 -6.96
CA TYR A 43 6.54 -9.11 -7.78
C TYR A 43 6.25 -7.62 -7.80
N PHE A 44 5.92 -7.07 -8.95
CA PHE A 44 5.54 -5.67 -9.05
C PHE A 44 4.33 -5.47 -9.96
N THR A 45 3.47 -4.54 -9.58
CA THR A 45 2.32 -4.08 -10.36
C THR A 45 2.74 -2.97 -11.31
N ALA A 46 2.02 -2.82 -12.42
CA ALA A 46 2.27 -1.78 -13.41
C ALA A 46 0.97 -1.22 -14.00
N TYR A 47 1.03 0.00 -14.52
CA TYR A 47 -0.14 0.67 -15.10
C TYR A 47 -0.72 0.01 -16.36
N ASP A 48 0.04 -0.86 -17.01
CA ASP A 48 -0.45 -1.64 -18.15
C ASP A 48 -1.39 -2.80 -17.74
N GLY A 49 -1.78 -2.87 -16.47
CA GLY A 49 -2.68 -3.90 -15.96
C GLY A 49 -2.00 -5.20 -15.58
N THR A 50 -0.69 -5.20 -15.46
CA THR A 50 0.08 -6.42 -15.24
C THR A 50 0.69 -6.50 -13.86
N VAL A 51 0.95 -7.76 -13.44
CA VAL A 51 1.94 -8.11 -12.40
C VAL A 51 3.11 -8.79 -13.09
N SER A 52 4.32 -8.29 -12.84
CA SER A 52 5.55 -8.90 -13.33
C SER A 52 6.35 -9.51 -12.20
N ARG A 53 7.11 -10.56 -12.50
CA ARG A 53 7.95 -11.28 -11.54
C ARG A 53 9.42 -11.15 -11.93
N ILE A 54 10.26 -10.82 -10.94
CA ILE A 54 11.72 -10.77 -11.06
C ILE A 54 12.31 -11.92 -10.24
N ASP A 55 13.15 -12.72 -10.86
CA ASP A 55 14.00 -13.70 -10.16
C ASP A 55 15.18 -12.97 -9.49
N THR A 56 15.36 -13.15 -8.18
CA THR A 56 16.40 -12.44 -7.42
C THR A 56 17.81 -12.98 -7.68
N THR A 57 17.95 -14.20 -8.20
CA THR A 57 19.24 -14.81 -8.53
C THR A 57 19.75 -14.30 -9.87
N SER A 58 18.93 -14.37 -10.91
CA SER A 58 19.28 -13.88 -12.26
C SER A 58 19.15 -12.37 -12.40
N MET A 59 18.44 -11.72 -11.46
CA MET A 59 18.09 -10.30 -11.51
C MET A 59 17.42 -9.92 -12.84
N SER A 60 16.46 -10.72 -13.27
CA SER A 60 15.73 -10.51 -14.55
C SER A 60 14.25 -10.83 -14.40
N VAL A 61 13.42 -10.20 -15.23
CA VAL A 61 12.00 -10.55 -15.32
C VAL A 61 11.88 -11.96 -15.89
N ASP A 62 11.23 -12.85 -15.16
CA ASP A 62 11.00 -14.25 -15.53
C ASP A 62 9.52 -14.61 -15.69
N GLY A 63 8.61 -13.65 -15.45
CA GLY A 63 7.18 -13.82 -15.63
C GLY A 63 6.44 -12.50 -15.73
N LYS A 64 5.35 -12.49 -16.51
CA LYS A 64 4.40 -11.38 -16.63
C LYS A 64 3.00 -11.94 -16.76
N LEU A 65 2.09 -11.46 -15.90
CA LEU A 65 0.70 -11.85 -15.82
C LEU A 65 -0.18 -10.63 -16.08
N ASN A 66 -1.08 -10.73 -17.06
CA ASN A 66 -2.12 -9.73 -17.28
C ASN A 66 -3.29 -10.02 -16.32
N LEU A 67 -3.63 -9.07 -15.44
CA LEU A 67 -4.77 -9.18 -14.54
C LEU A 67 -6.07 -8.69 -15.19
N ILE A 68 -5.98 -7.89 -16.23
CA ILE A 68 -7.11 -7.28 -16.92
C ILE A 68 -7.46 -8.18 -18.09
N ASP A 69 -8.49 -9.01 -17.93
CA ASP A 69 -9.00 -9.85 -19.02
C ASP A 69 -9.90 -9.05 -19.95
N ALA A 70 -9.95 -9.47 -21.22
CA ALA A 70 -10.92 -8.97 -22.18
C ALA A 70 -12.36 -9.25 -21.64
N GLY A 71 -13.12 -8.20 -21.36
CA GLY A 71 -14.43 -8.31 -20.73
C GLY A 71 -14.46 -8.05 -19.23
N ALA A 72 -13.33 -7.60 -18.65
CA ALA A 72 -13.28 -7.15 -17.26
C ALA A 72 -14.37 -6.10 -16.96
N GLN A 73 -14.86 -6.12 -15.71
CA GLN A 73 -15.88 -5.17 -15.26
C GLN A 73 -15.34 -3.73 -15.28
N THR A 74 -16.22 -2.75 -15.39
CA THR A 74 -15.86 -1.34 -15.30
C THR A 74 -15.13 -1.07 -13.98
N GLY A 75 -14.00 -0.37 -14.03
CA GLY A 75 -13.14 -0.11 -12.89
C GLY A 75 -12.19 -1.26 -12.56
N TYR A 76 -12.07 -2.27 -13.41
CA TYR A 76 -11.11 -3.36 -13.29
C TYR A 76 -9.84 -3.04 -14.09
N ASP A 77 -9.15 -2.02 -13.67
CA ASP A 77 -7.85 -1.59 -14.22
C ASP A 77 -6.99 -0.97 -13.11
N HIS A 78 -5.76 -0.64 -13.41
CA HIS A 78 -4.81 -0.02 -12.49
C HIS A 78 -4.55 -0.88 -11.23
N PRO A 79 -3.79 -1.98 -11.38
CA PRO A 79 -3.25 -2.71 -10.23
C PRO A 79 -2.27 -1.80 -9.48
N GLU A 80 -2.48 -1.72 -8.16
CA GLU A 80 -1.76 -0.84 -7.24
C GLU A 80 -1.00 -1.66 -6.18
N ALA A 81 -1.24 -1.41 -4.89
CA ALA A 81 -0.53 -2.10 -3.83
C ALA A 81 -0.66 -3.63 -3.92
N ILE A 82 0.42 -4.31 -3.59
CA ILE A 82 0.57 -5.76 -3.68
C ILE A 82 1.27 -6.30 -2.45
N THR A 83 0.80 -7.42 -1.93
CA THR A 83 1.48 -8.21 -0.90
C THR A 83 1.37 -9.70 -1.19
N ALA A 84 2.08 -10.53 -0.41
CA ALA A 84 2.06 -11.97 -0.55
C ALA A 84 1.81 -12.65 0.80
N ALA A 85 0.94 -13.65 0.83
CA ALA A 85 0.69 -14.51 1.97
C ALA A 85 0.20 -15.88 1.52
N ASN A 86 0.58 -16.93 2.23
CA ASN A 86 0.09 -18.31 2.03
C ASN A 86 0.12 -18.78 0.56
N GLY A 87 1.26 -18.55 -0.14
CA GLY A 87 1.43 -18.96 -1.55
C GLY A 87 0.61 -18.16 -2.57
N LYS A 88 0.02 -17.03 -2.16
CA LYS A 88 -0.79 -16.17 -3.02
C LYS A 88 -0.25 -14.73 -3.03
N LEU A 89 -0.49 -14.01 -4.12
CA LEU A 89 -0.38 -12.55 -4.17
C LEU A 89 -1.78 -11.95 -4.08
N TYR A 90 -1.87 -10.86 -3.34
CA TYR A 90 -3.08 -10.05 -3.20
C TYR A 90 -2.81 -8.67 -3.79
N VAL A 91 -3.59 -8.28 -4.78
CA VAL A 91 -3.36 -7.08 -5.59
C VAL A 91 -4.58 -6.18 -5.56
N ASN A 92 -4.42 -4.97 -5.06
CA ASN A 92 -5.45 -3.93 -5.10
C ASN A 92 -5.68 -3.47 -6.54
N ILE A 93 -6.94 -3.42 -6.98
CA ILE A 93 -7.36 -2.91 -8.29
C ILE A 93 -8.17 -1.64 -8.08
N SER A 94 -7.53 -0.48 -8.25
CA SER A 94 -8.11 0.82 -7.89
C SER A 94 -9.03 1.42 -8.95
N GLY A 95 -8.84 1.06 -10.22
CA GLY A 95 -9.61 1.59 -11.35
C GLY A 95 -9.68 3.12 -11.37
N TYR A 96 -8.57 3.83 -11.06
CA TYR A 96 -8.57 5.28 -10.87
C TYR A 96 -9.63 5.80 -9.87
N GLY A 97 -9.90 5.04 -8.81
CA GLY A 97 -10.87 5.39 -7.79
C GLY A 97 -12.28 4.84 -8.03
N SER A 98 -12.52 4.12 -9.12
CA SER A 98 -13.79 3.45 -9.42
C SER A 98 -13.74 1.93 -9.19
N GLY A 99 -12.55 1.36 -8.98
CA GLY A 99 -12.34 -0.05 -8.74
C GLY A 99 -12.70 -0.45 -7.30
N LYS A 100 -13.12 -1.71 -7.15
CA LYS A 100 -13.50 -2.31 -5.87
C LYS A 100 -13.09 -3.78 -5.80
N TRP A 101 -11.92 -4.10 -6.31
CA TRP A 101 -11.48 -5.47 -6.46
C TRP A 101 -10.13 -5.71 -5.81
N LEU A 102 -9.99 -6.90 -5.23
CA LEU A 102 -8.74 -7.49 -4.80
C LEU A 102 -8.52 -8.73 -5.67
N SER A 103 -7.52 -8.68 -6.54
CA SER A 103 -7.11 -9.84 -7.35
C SER A 103 -6.26 -10.79 -6.53
N VAL A 104 -6.56 -12.08 -6.63
CA VAL A 104 -5.81 -13.17 -6.00
C VAL A 104 -5.08 -13.95 -7.08
N VAL A 105 -3.75 -14.08 -6.92
CA VAL A 105 -2.87 -14.77 -7.86
C VAL A 105 -2.14 -15.90 -7.13
N ASP A 106 -2.14 -17.10 -7.70
CA ASP A 106 -1.33 -18.21 -7.21
C ASP A 106 0.14 -17.99 -7.56
N VAL A 107 1.01 -18.09 -6.57
CA VAL A 107 2.46 -17.83 -6.74
C VAL A 107 3.13 -18.93 -7.54
N ALA A 108 2.77 -20.19 -7.31
CA ALA A 108 3.44 -21.36 -7.89
C ALA A 108 3.17 -21.46 -9.41
N SER A 109 1.91 -21.36 -9.81
CA SER A 109 1.50 -21.37 -11.23
C SER A 109 1.65 -20.01 -11.90
N PHE A 110 1.74 -18.93 -11.12
CA PHE A 110 1.70 -17.54 -11.54
C PHE A 110 0.49 -17.23 -12.42
N THR A 111 -0.69 -17.65 -11.94
CA THR A 111 -1.97 -17.44 -12.60
C THR A 111 -2.98 -16.78 -11.68
N LYS A 112 -3.87 -15.96 -12.25
CA LYS A 112 -4.98 -15.36 -11.51
C LYS A 112 -5.99 -16.43 -11.11
N LEU A 113 -6.33 -16.48 -9.83
CA LEU A 113 -7.32 -17.41 -9.29
C LEU A 113 -8.73 -16.84 -9.31
N LYS A 114 -8.88 -15.61 -8.82
CA LYS A 114 -10.16 -14.91 -8.66
C LYS A 114 -10.00 -13.44 -8.36
N ASP A 115 -11.13 -12.74 -8.36
CA ASP A 115 -11.29 -11.41 -7.80
C ASP A 115 -12.27 -11.44 -6.64
N ILE A 116 -11.99 -10.66 -5.62
CA ILE A 116 -12.82 -10.48 -4.42
C ILE A 116 -13.35 -9.05 -4.45
N GLU A 117 -14.67 -8.89 -4.33
CA GLU A 117 -15.27 -7.56 -4.20
C GLU A 117 -14.99 -6.99 -2.81
N ILE A 118 -14.49 -5.76 -2.75
CA ILE A 118 -14.05 -5.06 -1.55
C ILE A 118 -14.56 -3.63 -1.54
N VAL A 119 -14.25 -2.84 -0.50
CA VAL A 119 -14.60 -1.42 -0.46
C VAL A 119 -13.94 -0.67 -1.61
N LEU A 120 -14.63 0.33 -2.13
CA LEU A 120 -14.26 1.16 -3.27
C LEU A 120 -12.88 1.81 -3.12
N ASN A 121 -12.12 1.84 -4.24
CA ASN A 121 -10.85 2.52 -4.37
C ASN A 121 -9.72 1.95 -3.48
N PRO A 122 -9.42 0.64 -3.56
CA PRO A 122 -8.25 0.05 -2.91
C PRO A 122 -6.99 0.58 -3.60
N TYR A 123 -6.14 1.29 -2.87
CA TYR A 123 -5.07 2.05 -3.51
C TYR A 123 -3.68 1.75 -2.94
N THR A 124 -3.23 2.53 -1.97
CA THR A 124 -1.82 2.68 -1.64
C THR A 124 -1.23 1.60 -0.76
N GLN A 125 -2.05 0.82 -0.07
CA GLN A 125 -1.56 -0.13 0.92
C GLN A 125 -2.25 -1.48 0.83
N CYS A 126 -1.41 -2.52 0.83
CA CYS A 126 -1.75 -3.91 0.98
C CYS A 126 -0.53 -4.57 1.64
N ILE A 127 -0.68 -5.03 2.87
CA ILE A 127 0.41 -5.56 3.69
C ILE A 127 0.02 -6.90 4.30
N THR A 128 0.99 -7.78 4.47
CA THR A 128 0.85 -8.96 5.31
C THR A 128 1.39 -8.62 6.69
N ALA A 129 0.55 -8.67 7.70
CA ALA A 129 0.92 -8.36 9.06
C ALA A 129 1.49 -9.58 9.79
N GLU A 130 2.09 -9.36 10.96
CA GLU A 130 2.73 -10.42 11.74
C GLU A 130 1.75 -11.45 12.30
N ASP A 131 0.45 -11.11 12.38
CA ASP A 131 -0.62 -12.04 12.73
C ASP A 131 -1.00 -13.01 11.59
N GLY A 132 -0.37 -12.86 10.42
CA GLY A 132 -0.59 -13.71 9.25
C GLY A 132 -1.73 -13.26 8.34
N TYR A 133 -2.51 -12.27 8.73
CA TYR A 133 -3.59 -11.69 7.90
C TYR A 133 -3.05 -10.68 6.89
N VAL A 134 -3.81 -10.49 5.83
CA VAL A 134 -3.57 -9.43 4.84
C VAL A 134 -4.45 -8.24 5.18
N TYR A 135 -3.84 -7.07 5.38
CA TYR A 135 -4.54 -5.79 5.60
C TYR A 135 -4.36 -4.88 4.40
N PHE A 136 -5.41 -4.23 3.99
CA PHE A 136 -5.38 -3.27 2.88
C PHE A 136 -6.34 -2.12 3.12
N VAL A 137 -6.04 -0.98 2.48
CA VAL A 137 -6.83 0.24 2.62
C VAL A 137 -7.51 0.57 1.30
N SER A 138 -8.79 0.83 1.39
CA SER A 138 -9.61 1.44 0.33
C SER A 138 -9.92 2.88 0.68
N ASN A 139 -9.68 3.82 -0.24
CA ASN A 139 -9.84 5.26 0.01
C ASN A 139 -11.30 5.74 -0.12
N GLY A 140 -12.23 4.85 -0.45
CA GLY A 140 -13.63 5.21 -0.63
C GLY A 140 -13.85 6.16 -1.81
N ASN A 141 -14.87 7.04 -1.68
CA ASN A 141 -15.26 7.97 -2.73
C ASN A 141 -15.04 9.44 -2.38
N TYR A 142 -14.08 9.71 -1.47
CA TYR A 142 -13.81 11.04 -0.94
C TYR A 142 -15.07 11.61 -0.24
N ALA A 143 -15.46 10.97 0.85
CA ALA A 143 -16.61 11.37 1.69
C ALA A 143 -16.57 12.88 2.01
N GLY A 144 -17.73 13.53 2.01
CA GLY A 144 -17.82 14.99 2.12
C GLY A 144 -17.67 15.76 0.82
N LYS A 145 -17.35 15.10 -0.31
CA LYS A 145 -17.29 15.77 -1.61
C LYS A 145 -18.63 16.46 -1.93
N PRO A 146 -18.63 17.74 -2.38
CA PRO A 146 -19.86 18.52 -2.59
C PRO A 146 -20.88 17.91 -3.56
N SER A 147 -20.47 16.96 -4.40
CA SER A 147 -21.36 16.25 -5.33
C SER A 147 -22.05 15.02 -4.72
N LEU A 148 -21.78 14.70 -3.45
CA LEU A 148 -22.32 13.52 -2.76
C LEU A 148 -23.22 13.97 -1.61
N THR A 149 -24.27 13.17 -1.33
CA THR A 149 -25.03 13.30 -0.08
C THR A 149 -24.40 12.39 1.00
N PRO A 150 -24.68 12.65 2.31
CA PRO A 150 -24.09 11.82 3.38
C PRO A 150 -24.39 10.32 3.23
N GLU A 151 -25.53 9.94 2.68
CA GLU A 151 -25.93 8.54 2.45
C GLU A 151 -25.10 7.86 1.35
N GLN A 152 -24.42 8.66 0.52
CA GLN A 152 -23.57 8.17 -0.57
C GLN A 152 -22.09 8.05 -0.15
N TYR A 153 -21.73 8.49 1.06
CA TYR A 153 -20.36 8.48 1.52
C TYR A 153 -19.83 7.05 1.67
N VAL A 154 -18.68 6.80 1.05
CA VAL A 154 -17.87 5.61 1.28
C VAL A 154 -16.54 6.10 1.84
N TYR A 155 -16.35 5.87 3.12
CA TYR A 155 -15.17 6.34 3.86
C TYR A 155 -13.94 5.49 3.59
N GLY A 156 -12.76 6.10 3.79
CA GLY A 156 -11.49 5.39 3.84
C GLY A 156 -11.54 4.27 4.88
N THR A 157 -11.25 3.04 4.46
CA THR A 157 -11.51 1.84 5.27
C THR A 157 -10.34 0.87 5.20
N MET A 158 -9.82 0.46 6.37
CA MET A 158 -8.95 -0.71 6.48
C MET A 158 -9.82 -1.97 6.48
N GLN A 159 -9.44 -2.93 5.66
CA GLN A 159 -10.06 -4.24 5.57
C GLN A 159 -9.01 -5.31 5.89
N ARG A 160 -9.46 -6.46 6.38
CA ARG A 160 -8.64 -7.62 6.70
C ARG A 160 -9.10 -8.82 5.89
N LEU A 161 -8.17 -9.57 5.33
CA LEU A 161 -8.41 -10.81 4.64
C LEU A 161 -7.66 -11.95 5.36
N ASP A 162 -8.37 -13.05 5.57
CA ASP A 162 -7.79 -14.34 5.99
C ASP A 162 -7.22 -15.06 4.75
N PRO A 163 -5.89 -15.26 4.62
CA PRO A 163 -5.30 -15.87 3.44
C PRO A 163 -5.55 -17.37 3.31
N GLU A 164 -6.11 -18.03 4.33
CA GLU A 164 -6.53 -19.44 4.24
C GLU A 164 -7.89 -19.58 3.59
N THR A 165 -8.83 -18.71 3.94
CA THR A 165 -10.23 -18.77 3.50
C THR A 165 -10.58 -17.76 2.41
N ASP A 166 -9.73 -16.73 2.21
CA ASP A 166 -9.97 -15.56 1.38
C ASP A 166 -11.24 -14.77 1.79
N GLN A 167 -11.66 -14.86 3.06
CA GLN A 167 -12.75 -14.06 3.60
C GLN A 167 -12.25 -12.67 3.95
N VAL A 168 -13.03 -11.64 3.59
CA VAL A 168 -12.73 -10.24 3.84
C VAL A 168 -13.72 -9.65 4.84
N GLU A 169 -13.23 -8.87 5.78
CA GLU A 169 -14.05 -8.06 6.69
C GLU A 169 -13.54 -6.61 6.74
N GLN A 170 -14.45 -5.69 6.99
CA GLN A 170 -14.10 -4.30 7.29
C GLN A 170 -13.72 -4.19 8.76
N VAL A 171 -12.62 -3.47 9.05
CA VAL A 171 -12.06 -3.40 10.41
C VAL A 171 -12.32 -2.04 11.04
N CYS A 172 -11.89 -0.96 10.38
CA CYS A 172 -12.02 0.41 10.89
C CYS A 172 -11.76 1.43 9.78
N HIS A 173 -11.98 2.71 10.06
CA HIS A 173 -11.60 3.79 9.15
C HIS A 173 -10.08 3.98 9.13
N ALA A 174 -9.50 4.11 7.93
CA ALA A 174 -8.08 4.32 7.73
C ALA A 174 -7.77 4.94 6.38
N THR A 175 -6.69 5.72 6.32
CA THR A 175 -6.06 6.21 5.08
C THR A 175 -4.68 5.59 4.89
N TYR A 176 -3.91 5.48 5.97
CA TYR A 176 -2.59 4.85 5.99
C TYR A 176 -2.43 3.93 7.19
N ILE A 177 -1.74 2.80 7.00
CA ILE A 177 -1.52 1.79 8.04
C ILE A 177 -0.05 1.34 8.05
N ALA A 178 0.45 0.98 9.24
CA ALA A 178 1.72 0.28 9.42
C ALA A 178 1.62 -0.69 10.60
N ASN A 179 2.09 -1.92 10.41
CA ASN A 179 2.05 -2.98 11.41
C ASN A 179 3.36 -3.08 12.18
N ALA A 180 3.26 -3.35 13.47
CA ALA A 180 4.37 -3.76 14.32
C ALA A 180 3.85 -4.72 15.42
N GLY A 181 4.20 -5.99 15.31
CA GLY A 181 3.65 -7.02 16.20
C GLY A 181 2.13 -7.07 16.15
N ASP A 182 1.53 -7.07 17.33
CA ASP A 182 0.06 -7.06 17.49
C ASP A 182 -0.58 -5.67 17.31
N LYS A 183 0.18 -4.66 16.90
CA LYS A 183 -0.31 -3.28 16.78
C LYS A 183 -0.39 -2.85 15.32
N MET A 184 -1.49 -2.19 14.98
CA MET A 184 -1.63 -1.44 13.74
C MET A 184 -1.67 0.05 14.05
N TYR A 185 -0.68 0.79 13.56
CA TYR A 185 -0.66 2.26 13.59
C TYR A 185 -1.45 2.76 12.40
N ILE A 186 -2.35 3.71 12.63
CA ILE A 186 -3.35 4.14 11.65
C ILE A 186 -3.39 5.65 11.62
N LEU A 187 -3.26 6.21 10.41
CA LEU A 187 -3.66 7.60 10.12
C LEU A 187 -4.96 7.54 9.35
N TYR A 188 -5.96 8.29 9.80
CA TYR A 188 -7.23 8.42 9.10
C TYR A 188 -7.52 9.88 8.83
N SER A 189 -7.88 10.20 7.60
CA SER A 189 -8.32 11.53 7.18
C SER A 189 -9.19 11.44 5.93
N GLU A 190 -10.14 12.37 5.81
CA GLU A 190 -10.95 12.55 4.62
C GLU A 190 -10.70 13.96 4.07
N TYR A 191 -10.40 14.08 2.78
CA TYR A 191 -10.03 15.35 2.18
C TYR A 191 -11.08 16.47 2.35
N TYR A 192 -12.36 16.11 2.31
CA TYR A 192 -13.48 17.05 2.43
C TYR A 192 -14.11 17.11 3.82
N LEU A 193 -13.63 16.32 4.78
CA LEU A 193 -14.11 16.25 6.17
C LEU A 193 -12.88 16.27 7.13
N PRO A 194 -12.16 17.40 7.21
CA PRO A 194 -10.94 17.48 8.01
C PRO A 194 -11.18 17.20 9.50
N GLU A 195 -12.40 17.41 10.00
CA GLU A 195 -12.79 17.17 11.39
C GLU A 195 -12.76 15.68 11.81
N VAL A 196 -12.74 14.74 10.87
CA VAL A 196 -12.66 13.32 11.19
C VAL A 196 -11.22 12.81 11.28
N ALA A 197 -10.22 13.67 11.00
CA ALA A 197 -8.82 13.28 11.00
C ALA A 197 -8.37 12.83 12.40
N ARG A 198 -7.75 11.66 12.47
CA ARG A 198 -7.19 11.10 13.71
C ARG A 198 -6.03 10.16 13.43
N ALA A 199 -5.08 10.10 14.37
CA ALA A 199 -4.03 9.10 14.39
C ALA A 199 -4.17 8.23 15.64
N TYR A 200 -4.17 6.91 15.45
CA TYR A 200 -4.43 5.99 16.56
C TYR A 200 -3.73 4.64 16.35
N VAL A 201 -3.66 3.89 17.44
CA VAL A 201 -3.14 2.52 17.45
C VAL A 201 -4.28 1.56 17.75
N ARG A 202 -4.41 0.52 16.95
CA ARG A 202 -5.34 -0.57 17.16
C ARG A 202 -4.57 -1.84 17.55
N ASP A 203 -4.97 -2.45 18.63
CA ASP A 203 -4.54 -3.79 19.01
C ASP A 203 -5.26 -4.83 18.13
N LEU A 204 -4.52 -5.63 17.39
CA LEU A 204 -5.08 -6.56 16.41
C LEU A 204 -5.77 -7.78 17.06
N LYS A 205 -5.40 -8.12 18.30
CA LYS A 205 -6.00 -9.25 19.03
C LYS A 205 -7.32 -8.88 19.69
N THR A 206 -7.35 -7.71 20.32
CA THR A 206 -8.50 -7.28 21.11
C THR A 206 -9.43 -6.32 20.39
N GLY A 207 -8.94 -5.67 19.33
CA GLY A 207 -9.62 -4.59 18.64
C GLY A 207 -9.64 -3.26 19.40
N ALA A 208 -8.99 -3.16 20.56
CA ALA A 208 -8.92 -1.93 21.34
C ALA A 208 -8.14 -0.84 20.59
N GLU A 209 -8.62 0.40 20.66
CA GLU A 209 -8.01 1.57 20.06
C GLU A 209 -7.56 2.57 21.14
N SER A 210 -6.43 3.22 20.88
CA SER A 210 -5.93 4.34 21.67
C SER A 210 -5.37 5.43 20.75
N GLU A 211 -5.51 6.69 21.14
CA GLU A 211 -4.91 7.82 20.42
C GLU A 211 -3.39 7.65 20.36
N PHE A 212 -2.79 8.11 19.25
CA PHE A 212 -1.35 8.00 19.03
C PHE A 212 -0.69 9.37 19.02
N ILE A 213 -1.03 10.24 18.08
CA ILE A 213 -0.53 11.62 17.95
C ILE A 213 -1.67 12.54 17.54
N ASP A 214 -1.49 13.85 17.75
CA ASP A 214 -2.42 14.85 17.23
C ASP A 214 -2.18 15.06 15.71
N MET A 215 -3.21 14.87 14.89
CA MET A 215 -3.15 15.12 13.46
C MET A 215 -3.02 16.62 13.11
N ALA A 216 -3.36 17.50 14.04
CA ALA A 216 -3.19 18.95 13.85
C ALA A 216 -1.71 19.38 13.81
N ASP A 217 -0.79 18.55 14.29
CA ASP A 217 0.66 18.77 14.20
C ASP A 217 1.21 18.49 12.78
N LEU A 218 0.41 17.92 11.88
CA LEU A 218 0.80 17.58 10.51
C LEU A 218 0.12 18.52 9.50
N GLN A 219 0.86 18.96 8.48
CA GLN A 219 0.31 19.76 7.40
C GLN A 219 -0.42 18.89 6.36
N SER A 220 0.18 17.74 6.00
CA SER A 220 -0.35 16.82 4.99
C SER A 220 0.19 15.41 5.21
N ALA A 221 -0.47 14.64 6.05
CA ALA A 221 -0.11 13.24 6.29
C ALA A 221 -0.16 12.44 4.97
N ASN A 222 0.96 11.76 4.64
CA ASN A 222 1.12 11.06 3.36
C ASN A 222 1.63 9.61 3.51
N GLY A 223 1.57 9.07 4.70
CA GLY A 223 1.95 7.70 5.01
C GLY A 223 2.67 7.57 6.33
N LEU A 224 2.92 6.33 6.71
CA LEU A 224 3.71 5.98 7.88
C LEU A 224 4.45 4.66 7.69
N ALA A 225 5.47 4.43 8.50
CA ALA A 225 6.21 3.17 8.58
C ALA A 225 6.68 2.94 10.01
N VAL A 226 6.90 1.68 10.39
CA VAL A 226 7.47 1.32 11.69
C VAL A 226 8.82 0.65 11.48
N ASP A 227 9.83 1.10 12.19
CA ASP A 227 11.14 0.45 12.23
C ASP A 227 11.02 -0.88 13.00
N PRO A 228 11.24 -2.02 12.35
CA PRO A 228 11.08 -3.32 13.01
C PRO A 228 12.12 -3.59 14.11
N ALA A 229 13.22 -2.82 14.14
CA ALA A 229 14.28 -2.99 15.15
C ALA A 229 14.04 -2.15 16.41
N SER A 230 13.58 -0.92 16.26
CA SER A 230 13.38 0.02 17.38
C SER A 230 11.91 0.16 17.80
N GLY A 231 10.97 -0.17 16.95
CA GLY A 231 9.55 0.11 17.12
C GLY A 231 9.19 1.58 16.92
N ASP A 232 10.12 2.41 16.43
CA ASP A 232 9.86 3.81 16.16
C ASP A 232 8.95 3.98 14.95
N VAL A 233 7.99 4.91 15.07
CA VAL A 233 7.00 5.19 14.03
C VAL A 233 7.40 6.44 13.27
N TYR A 234 7.58 6.27 11.97
CA TYR A 234 7.91 7.35 11.04
C TYR A 234 6.63 7.81 10.35
N VAL A 235 6.26 9.05 10.52
CA VAL A 235 5.09 9.67 9.88
C VAL A 235 5.57 10.66 8.84
N PHE A 236 5.06 10.56 7.62
CA PHE A 236 5.45 11.40 6.50
C PHE A 236 4.47 12.56 6.37
N ASP A 237 4.95 13.76 6.59
CA ASP A 237 4.24 15.02 6.37
C ASP A 237 4.73 15.64 5.06
N ALA A 238 3.90 15.57 4.03
CA ALA A 238 4.29 15.88 2.66
C ALA A 238 3.39 16.96 2.04
N PRO A 239 3.59 18.25 2.41
CA PRO A 239 2.82 19.34 1.84
C PRO A 239 3.06 19.46 0.33
N TYR A 240 2.02 19.84 -0.41
CA TYR A 240 2.10 19.95 -1.87
C TYR A 240 3.13 20.98 -2.31
N GLY A 241 4.03 20.57 -3.20
CA GLY A 241 5.03 21.47 -3.80
C GLY A 241 6.21 21.83 -2.90
N ALA A 242 6.36 21.21 -1.74
CA ALA A 242 7.48 21.42 -0.83
C ALA A 242 8.21 20.11 -0.49
N ALA A 243 9.36 20.21 0.16
CA ALA A 243 10.00 19.07 0.80
C ALA A 243 9.11 18.49 1.89
N SER A 244 9.22 17.20 2.12
CA SER A 244 8.48 16.51 3.16
C SER A 244 9.25 16.53 4.47
N ASP A 245 8.56 16.68 5.58
CA ASP A 245 9.10 16.36 6.89
C ASP A 245 8.79 14.91 7.28
N VAL A 246 9.75 14.25 7.89
CA VAL A 246 9.57 12.93 8.48
C VAL A 246 9.67 13.07 9.99
N HIS A 247 8.54 12.90 10.65
CA HIS A 247 8.45 12.91 12.12
C HIS A 247 8.66 11.51 12.66
N VAL A 248 9.59 11.35 13.59
CA VAL A 248 9.89 10.06 14.23
C VAL A 248 9.35 10.07 15.65
N TYR A 249 8.41 9.20 15.90
CA TYR A 249 7.78 9.05 17.22
C TYR A 249 8.21 7.73 17.87
N GLY A 250 8.23 7.72 19.21
CA GLY A 250 8.24 6.48 19.96
C GLY A 250 6.91 5.73 19.81
N ALA A 251 6.87 4.47 20.17
CA ALA A 251 5.64 3.67 20.16
C ALA A 251 4.52 4.22 21.07
N ASP A 252 4.85 5.14 21.96
CA ASP A 252 3.96 5.84 22.88
C ASP A 252 3.46 7.20 22.34
N GLY A 253 3.82 7.56 21.09
CA GLY A 253 3.47 8.83 20.47
C GLY A 253 4.39 10.01 20.84
N THR A 254 5.44 9.80 21.63
CA THR A 254 6.40 10.85 21.95
C THR A 254 7.27 11.20 20.75
N LEU A 255 7.26 12.45 20.29
CA LEU A 255 8.11 12.93 19.20
C LEU A 255 9.59 12.87 19.61
N LYS A 256 10.39 12.13 18.89
CA LYS A 256 11.84 11.96 19.10
C LYS A 256 12.67 12.92 18.27
N ARG A 257 12.30 13.07 17.00
CA ARG A 257 13.01 13.94 16.04
C ARG A 257 12.17 14.17 14.79
N THR A 258 12.53 15.22 14.05
CA THR A 258 12.07 15.49 12.68
C THR A 258 13.27 15.67 11.77
N PHE A 259 13.15 15.25 10.52
CA PHE A 259 14.15 15.52 9.48
C PHE A 259 13.48 15.74 8.11
N GLU A 260 14.10 16.55 7.29
CA GLU A 260 13.62 16.80 5.93
C GLU A 260 13.95 15.65 4.99
N ALA A 261 13.01 15.33 4.09
CA ALA A 261 13.16 14.37 3.00
C ALA A 261 12.77 15.00 1.66
N GLY A 262 12.80 14.20 0.58
CA GLY A 262 12.37 14.65 -0.74
C GLY A 262 10.88 15.00 -0.79
N MET A 263 10.43 15.66 -1.86
CA MET A 263 9.02 15.99 -2.08
C MET A 263 8.16 14.72 -2.18
N SER A 264 6.95 14.79 -1.63
CA SER A 264 5.94 13.72 -1.69
C SER A 264 6.43 12.37 -1.12
N THR A 265 7.22 12.41 -0.06
CA THR A 265 7.64 11.19 0.66
C THR A 265 6.42 10.46 1.19
N SER A 266 6.29 9.17 0.85
CA SER A 266 5.13 8.35 1.22
C SER A 266 5.49 6.94 1.67
N LYS A 267 6.76 6.54 1.54
CA LYS A 267 7.22 5.19 1.86
C LYS A 267 8.64 5.19 2.39
N MET A 268 8.90 4.25 3.27
CA MET A 268 10.23 3.98 3.82
C MET A 268 10.48 2.47 3.84
N VAL A 269 11.71 2.07 3.61
CA VAL A 269 12.16 0.69 3.75
C VAL A 269 13.32 0.66 4.74
N PHE A 270 13.23 -0.22 5.71
CA PHE A 270 14.28 -0.44 6.70
C PHE A 270 15.17 -1.59 6.26
N VAL A 271 16.47 -1.34 6.22
CA VAL A 271 17.47 -2.37 5.94
C VAL A 271 18.08 -2.79 7.27
N THR A 272 17.59 -3.87 7.83
CA THR A 272 18.12 -4.43 9.07
C THR A 272 19.40 -5.24 8.80
N LYS A 273 20.31 -5.25 9.80
CA LYS A 273 21.56 -6.03 9.75
C LYS A 273 21.31 -7.49 10.10
#